data_ecc8b3dfd666609875d8119f06349465
#
_entry.id   ecc8b3dfd666609875d8119f06349465
#
_cell.length_a   1.000
_cell.length_b   1.000
_cell.length_c   1.000
_cell.angle_alpha   90.00
_cell.angle_beta   90.00
_cell.angle_gamma   90.00
#
_symmetry.space_group_name_H-M   'P 1'
#
loop_
_entity.id
_entity.type
_entity.pdbx_description
1 polymer ?
#
loop_
_entity_poly.entity_id
_entity_poly.type
_entity_poly.pdbx_seq_one_letter_code
_entity_poly.pdbx_strand_id
1 'polypeptide(L)'
;TGCSMGGYHSFNIFLQHPDVFGKVIALSGVYDARFFVGEYGNDELIFRNSPSDNIWMQNDGWFIDHYRAADIIVCTGLGPWEQDGLPSFYSLKKAFEEKNIPAWVDVWGEDVAHDWPWWRIQMPYFLEKLNL
;
A
#
# COMPACT_ATOMS: atom_id res chain seq x y z
N THR A 1 3.44 6.35 7.55
CA THR A 1 4.22 5.15 7.25
C THR A 1 3.84 4.01 8.19
N GLY A 2 4.08 2.78 7.79
CA GLY A 2 3.88 1.62 8.65
C GLY A 2 4.31 0.32 7.97
N CYS A 3 4.36 -0.75 8.76
CA CYS A 3 4.67 -2.08 8.28
C CYS A 3 3.61 -3.08 8.73
N SER A 4 3.40 -4.14 7.95
CA SER A 4 2.37 -5.14 8.17
C SER A 4 0.97 -4.50 8.21
N MET A 5 0.20 -4.71 9.27
CA MET A 5 -1.08 -4.01 9.46
C MET A 5 -0.91 -2.49 9.44
N GLY A 6 0.21 -1.97 9.94
CA GLY A 6 0.55 -0.55 9.84
C GLY A 6 0.74 -0.07 8.40
N GLY A 7 1.24 -0.93 7.53
CA GLY A 7 1.31 -0.66 6.09
C GLY A 7 -0.08 -0.52 5.47
N TYR A 8 -0.97 -1.43 5.79
CA TYR A 8 -2.38 -1.34 5.41
C TYR A 8 -3.02 -0.04 5.88
N HIS A 9 -2.91 0.27 7.17
CA HIS A 9 -3.51 1.47 7.73
C HIS A 9 -2.94 2.75 7.14
N SER A 10 -1.63 2.83 6.98
CA SER A 10 -0.98 4.01 6.40
C SER A 10 -1.47 4.28 4.99
N PHE A 11 -1.56 3.24 4.17
CA PHE A 11 -1.99 3.40 2.79
C PHE A 11 -3.50 3.68 2.71
N ASN A 12 -4.31 3.04 3.54
CA ASN A 12 -5.75 3.30 3.61
C ASN A 12 -6.06 4.75 3.98
N ILE A 13 -5.40 5.27 5.02
CA ILE A 13 -5.56 6.66 5.45
C ILE A 13 -5.10 7.62 4.37
N PHE A 14 -3.97 7.34 3.71
CA PHE A 14 -3.50 8.15 2.60
C PHE A 14 -4.53 8.23 1.46
N LEU A 15 -5.11 7.09 1.05
CA LEU A 15 -6.09 7.08 -0.04
C LEU A 15 -7.34 7.90 0.29
N GLN A 16 -7.74 7.95 1.56
CA GLN A 16 -8.93 8.68 1.99
C GLN A 16 -8.67 10.16 2.23
N HIS A 17 -7.45 10.54 2.59
CA HIS A 17 -7.07 11.91 2.93
C HIS A 17 -5.79 12.38 2.21
N PRO A 18 -5.78 12.30 0.86
CA PRO A 18 -4.58 12.67 0.09
C PRO A 18 -4.30 14.18 0.08
N ASP A 19 -5.27 14.99 0.52
CA ASP A 19 -5.10 16.43 0.74
C ASP A 19 -4.30 16.73 2.02
N VAL A 20 -4.30 15.81 2.97
CA VAL A 20 -3.55 15.96 4.23
C VAL A 20 -2.18 15.28 4.13
N PHE A 21 -2.12 14.11 3.49
CA PHE A 21 -0.91 13.29 3.43
C PHE A 21 -0.37 13.26 2.00
N GLY A 22 0.73 13.97 1.76
CA GLY A 22 1.40 14.01 0.46
C GLY A 22 2.45 12.92 0.26
N LYS A 23 2.74 12.13 1.29
CA LYS A 23 3.74 11.06 1.23
C LYS A 23 3.27 9.84 1.99
N VAL A 24 3.51 8.65 1.44
CA VAL A 24 3.22 7.39 2.12
C VAL A 24 4.30 6.37 1.82
N ILE A 25 4.75 5.68 2.87
CA ILE A 25 5.64 4.52 2.78
C ILE A 25 4.93 3.38 3.50
N ALA A 26 4.51 2.37 2.76
CA ALA A 26 3.81 1.21 3.29
C ALA A 26 4.63 -0.05 3.02
N LEU A 27 5.04 -0.74 4.09
CA LEU A 27 5.89 -1.91 4.03
C LEU A 27 5.10 -3.18 4.37
N SER A 28 5.15 -4.17 3.49
CA SER A 28 4.59 -5.51 3.72
C SER A 28 3.12 -5.51 4.18
N GLY A 29 2.31 -4.60 3.63
CA GLY A 29 0.89 -4.54 3.96
C GLY A 29 0.08 -5.61 3.24
N VAL A 30 -1.06 -5.98 3.81
CA VAL A 30 -2.15 -6.67 3.13
C VAL A 30 -3.21 -5.63 2.82
N TYR A 31 -3.44 -5.34 1.56
CA TYR A 31 -4.26 -4.20 1.13
C TYR A 31 -5.70 -4.56 0.78
N ASP A 32 -6.10 -5.79 1.04
CA ASP A 32 -7.48 -6.28 0.94
C ASP A 32 -8.06 -6.44 2.35
N ALA A 33 -9.02 -5.60 2.69
CA ALA A 33 -9.63 -5.63 4.04
C ALA A 33 -10.36 -6.95 4.33
N ARG A 34 -10.79 -7.66 3.29
CA ARG A 34 -11.45 -8.97 3.44
C ARG A 34 -10.54 -10.02 4.07
N PHE A 35 -9.24 -9.86 3.93
CA PHE A 35 -8.27 -10.71 4.62
C PHE A 35 -8.49 -10.70 6.15
N PHE A 36 -8.90 -9.56 6.70
CA PHE A 36 -9.10 -9.39 8.13
C PHE A 36 -10.53 -9.70 8.59
N VAL A 37 -11.53 -9.50 7.73
CA VAL A 37 -12.95 -9.59 8.10
C VAL A 37 -13.65 -10.83 7.52
N GLY A 38 -13.02 -11.55 6.62
CA GLY A 38 -13.53 -12.80 6.04
C GLY A 38 -14.88 -12.63 5.35
N GLU A 39 -15.82 -13.47 5.72
CA GLU A 39 -17.16 -13.50 5.10
C GLU A 39 -18.00 -12.24 5.29
N TYR A 40 -17.62 -11.39 6.24
CA TYR A 40 -18.27 -10.09 6.43
C TYR A 40 -17.78 -9.04 5.42
N GLY A 41 -16.95 -9.44 4.46
CA GLY A 41 -16.22 -8.57 3.55
C GLY A 41 -16.99 -8.02 2.34
N ASN A 42 -18.33 -8.07 2.32
CA ASN A 42 -19.14 -7.59 1.20
C ASN A 42 -19.92 -6.29 1.50
N ASP A 43 -19.50 -5.56 2.51
CA ASP A 43 -20.07 -4.29 2.89
C ASP A 43 -19.38 -3.13 2.18
N GLU A 44 -20.12 -2.07 1.84
CA GLU A 44 -19.56 -0.89 1.18
C GLU A 44 -18.44 -0.23 2.01
N LEU A 45 -18.59 -0.21 3.33
CA LEU A 45 -17.57 0.33 4.22
C LEU A 45 -16.28 -0.48 4.17
N ILE A 46 -16.39 -1.79 4.01
CA ILE A 46 -15.24 -2.67 3.88
C ILE A 46 -14.51 -2.40 2.57
N PHE A 47 -15.23 -2.31 1.45
CA PHE A 47 -14.63 -1.97 0.16
C PHE A 47 -13.96 -0.60 0.18
N ARG A 48 -14.59 0.37 0.82
CA ARG A 48 -14.06 1.73 0.96
C ARG A 48 -12.77 1.75 1.79
N ASN A 49 -12.63 0.85 2.74
CA ASN A 49 -11.45 0.67 3.58
C ASN A 49 -10.54 -0.48 3.13
N SER A 50 -10.72 -0.95 1.92
CA SER A 50 -9.87 -1.94 1.29
C SER A 50 -9.09 -1.26 0.17
N PRO A 51 -7.82 -0.88 0.38
CA PRO A 51 -7.05 -0.12 -0.60
C PRO A 51 -7.03 -0.75 -1.99
N SER A 52 -6.92 -2.08 -2.07
CA SER A 52 -6.90 -2.78 -3.35
C SER A 52 -8.24 -2.74 -4.09
N ASP A 53 -9.35 -2.52 -3.40
CA ASP A 53 -10.65 -2.29 -4.03
C ASP A 53 -10.90 -0.80 -4.25
N ASN A 54 -10.64 0.02 -3.23
CA ASN A 54 -10.87 1.46 -3.28
C ASN A 54 -10.17 2.13 -4.46
N ILE A 55 -8.89 1.82 -4.69
CA ILE A 55 -8.12 2.44 -5.76
C ILE A 55 -8.69 2.11 -7.14
N TRP A 56 -9.21 0.90 -7.34
CA TRP A 56 -9.84 0.50 -8.60
C TRP A 56 -11.14 1.23 -8.86
N MET A 57 -11.93 1.45 -7.81
CA MET A 57 -13.24 2.11 -7.89
C MET A 57 -13.14 3.64 -7.92
N GLN A 58 -12.01 4.20 -7.50
CA GLN A 58 -11.84 5.66 -7.45
C GLN A 58 -11.61 6.25 -8.82
N ASN A 59 -12.58 7.02 -9.31
CA ASN A 59 -12.52 7.72 -10.60
C ASN A 59 -12.71 9.23 -10.45
N ASP A 60 -12.84 9.74 -9.23
CA ASP A 60 -12.96 11.17 -8.98
C ASP A 60 -11.62 11.86 -9.27
N GLY A 61 -11.62 12.83 -10.15
CA GLY A 61 -10.41 13.54 -10.56
C GLY A 61 -9.71 14.25 -9.42
N TRP A 62 -10.43 14.71 -8.40
CA TRP A 62 -9.84 15.34 -7.23
C TRP A 62 -8.90 14.35 -6.50
N PHE A 63 -9.34 13.12 -6.26
CA PHE A 63 -8.53 12.10 -5.63
C PHE A 63 -7.37 11.66 -6.54
N ILE A 64 -7.66 11.38 -7.80
CA ILE A 64 -6.63 10.90 -8.75
C ILE A 64 -5.52 11.94 -8.92
N ASP A 65 -5.85 13.21 -9.01
CA ASP A 65 -4.85 14.28 -9.12
C ASP A 65 -3.96 14.37 -7.88
N HIS A 66 -4.54 14.21 -6.68
CA HIS A 66 -3.76 14.15 -5.44
C HIS A 66 -2.83 12.93 -5.39
N TYR A 67 -3.32 11.76 -5.81
CA TYR A 67 -2.48 10.56 -5.87
C TYR A 67 -1.31 10.74 -6.83
N ARG A 68 -1.54 11.38 -7.97
CA ARG A 68 -0.48 11.65 -8.96
C ARG A 68 0.55 12.65 -8.48
N ALA A 69 0.18 13.54 -7.59
CA ALA A 69 1.08 14.53 -7.01
C ALA A 69 1.84 14.05 -5.77
N ALA A 70 1.43 12.92 -5.20
CA ALA A 70 2.01 12.40 -3.96
C ALA A 70 3.25 11.53 -4.21
N ASP A 71 4.08 11.39 -3.18
CA ASP A 71 5.15 10.40 -3.14
C ASP A 71 4.62 9.11 -2.53
N ILE A 72 4.41 8.11 -3.35
CA ILE A 72 3.84 6.81 -2.95
C ILE A 72 4.91 5.74 -3.05
N ILE A 73 5.19 5.08 -1.93
CA ILE A 73 6.08 3.92 -1.90
C ILE A 73 5.32 2.76 -1.24
N VAL A 74 5.21 1.65 -1.97
CA VAL A 74 4.72 0.38 -1.43
C VAL A 74 5.78 -0.68 -1.68
N CYS A 75 6.15 -1.41 -0.63
CA CYS A 75 7.24 -2.38 -0.67
C CYS A 75 6.81 -3.71 -0.07
N THR A 76 7.30 -4.79 -0.64
CA THR A 76 7.18 -6.13 -0.07
C THR A 76 8.46 -6.92 -0.28
N GLY A 77 8.72 -7.89 0.61
CA GLY A 77 9.63 -8.98 0.30
C GLY A 77 8.88 -10.14 -0.36
N LEU A 78 9.62 -11.18 -0.72
CA LEU A 78 9.09 -12.43 -1.26
C LEU A 78 9.40 -13.62 -0.34
N GLY A 79 9.97 -13.37 0.81
CA GLY A 79 10.40 -14.37 1.76
C GLY A 79 9.29 -14.87 2.68
N PRO A 80 9.67 -15.56 3.77
CA PRO A 80 8.70 -16.14 4.70
C PRO A 80 7.68 -15.15 5.21
N TRP A 81 6.41 -15.56 5.21
CA TRP A 81 5.25 -14.82 5.72
C TRP A 81 4.82 -13.59 4.91
N GLU A 82 5.41 -13.36 3.72
CA GLU A 82 5.00 -12.28 2.82
C GLU A 82 3.86 -12.70 1.87
N GLN A 83 3.59 -13.99 1.71
CA GLN A 83 2.69 -14.55 0.69
C GLN A 83 1.26 -14.02 0.78
N ASP A 84 0.73 -13.81 1.97
CA ASP A 84 -0.65 -13.35 2.17
C ASP A 84 -0.87 -11.92 1.63
N GLY A 85 0.18 -11.11 1.62
CA GLY A 85 0.12 -9.73 1.12
C GLY A 85 0.27 -9.60 -0.39
N LEU A 86 0.86 -10.60 -1.06
CA LEU A 86 1.24 -10.49 -2.46
C LEU A 86 0.05 -10.27 -3.42
N PRO A 87 -1.08 -10.97 -3.32
CA PRO A 87 -2.19 -10.74 -4.25
C PRO A 87 -2.67 -9.28 -4.24
N SER A 88 -2.89 -8.71 -3.07
CA SER A 88 -3.35 -7.32 -2.96
C SER A 88 -2.26 -6.32 -3.34
N PHE A 89 -0.99 -6.63 -3.05
CA PHE A 89 0.15 -5.81 -3.47
C PHE A 89 0.23 -5.69 -4.99
N TYR A 90 0.14 -6.81 -5.71
CA TYR A 90 0.17 -6.80 -7.17
C TYR A 90 -1.10 -6.18 -7.78
N SER A 91 -2.23 -6.28 -7.11
CA SER A 91 -3.45 -5.57 -7.50
C SER A 91 -3.25 -4.04 -7.44
N LEU A 92 -2.61 -3.54 -6.36
CA LEU A 92 -2.23 -2.12 -6.27
C LEU A 92 -1.30 -1.71 -7.41
N LYS A 93 -0.26 -2.49 -7.65
CA LYS A 93 0.70 -2.21 -8.73
C LYS A 93 0.00 -2.04 -10.06
N LYS A 94 -0.91 -2.96 -10.39
CA LYS A 94 -1.68 -2.90 -11.63
C LYS A 94 -2.60 -1.67 -11.69
N ALA A 95 -3.24 -1.32 -10.58
CA ALA A 95 -4.08 -0.13 -10.51
C ALA A 95 -3.28 1.15 -10.74
N PHE A 96 -2.10 1.27 -10.15
CA PHE A 96 -1.21 2.41 -10.38
C PHE A 96 -0.84 2.54 -11.86
N GLU A 97 -0.51 1.44 -12.51
CA GLU A 97 -0.16 1.42 -13.94
C GLU A 97 -1.35 1.84 -14.80
N GLU A 98 -2.52 1.25 -14.61
CA GLU A 98 -3.71 1.54 -15.42
C GLU A 98 -4.25 2.96 -15.20
N LYS A 99 -4.14 3.50 -14.00
CA LYS A 99 -4.60 4.86 -13.68
C LYS A 99 -3.53 5.93 -13.85
N ASN A 100 -2.35 5.56 -14.32
CA ASN A 100 -1.20 6.46 -14.48
C ASN A 100 -0.88 7.23 -13.19
N ILE A 101 -0.88 6.52 -12.08
CA ILE A 101 -0.46 7.04 -10.78
C ILE A 101 1.02 6.66 -10.60
N PRO A 102 1.95 7.63 -10.57
CA PRO A 102 3.35 7.34 -10.36
C PRO A 102 3.56 6.89 -8.90
N ALA A 103 3.86 5.63 -8.73
CA ALA A 103 4.15 5.03 -7.44
C ALA A 103 5.42 4.19 -7.56
N TRP A 104 6.26 4.23 -6.52
CA TRP A 104 7.38 3.33 -6.42
C TRP A 104 6.92 2.03 -5.77
N VAL A 105 6.73 1.02 -6.61
CA VAL A 105 6.35 -0.33 -6.18
C VAL A 105 7.61 -1.17 -6.15
N ASP A 106 8.10 -1.49 -4.96
CA ASP A 106 9.39 -2.12 -4.77
C ASP A 106 9.22 -3.55 -4.22
N VAL A 107 9.81 -4.51 -4.93
CA VAL A 107 9.78 -5.93 -4.55
C VAL A 107 11.20 -6.35 -4.22
N TRP A 108 11.42 -6.74 -2.97
CA TRP A 108 12.70 -7.26 -2.50
C TRP A 108 12.75 -8.78 -2.63
N GLY A 109 13.89 -9.40 -2.34
CA GLY A 109 14.16 -10.80 -2.68
C GLY A 109 13.40 -11.86 -1.86
N GLU A 110 13.63 -13.10 -2.24
CA GLU A 110 13.04 -14.28 -1.59
C GLU A 110 13.58 -14.54 -0.18
N ASP A 111 14.70 -13.91 0.17
CA ASP A 111 15.28 -13.91 1.51
C ASP A 111 14.65 -12.86 2.45
N VAL A 112 13.85 -11.95 1.90
CA VAL A 112 13.27 -10.83 2.65
C VAL A 112 11.94 -11.24 3.27
N ALA A 113 11.98 -11.55 4.56
CA ALA A 113 10.84 -12.03 5.32
C ALA A 113 9.94 -10.90 5.82
N HIS A 114 8.72 -11.26 6.18
CA HIS A 114 7.75 -10.38 6.85
C HIS A 114 8.14 -10.21 8.31
N ASP A 115 9.19 -9.41 8.58
CA ASP A 115 9.74 -9.27 9.93
C ASP A 115 10.52 -7.97 10.10
N TRP A 116 10.66 -7.57 11.34
CA TRP A 116 11.30 -6.33 11.79
C TRP A 116 12.74 -6.11 11.31
N PRO A 117 13.62 -7.12 11.23
CA PRO A 117 14.97 -6.90 10.71
C PRO A 117 14.99 -6.24 9.33
N TRP A 118 14.06 -6.66 8.45
CA TRP A 118 13.93 -6.11 7.12
C TRP A 118 13.29 -4.72 7.11
N TRP A 119 12.23 -4.52 7.90
CA TRP A 119 11.58 -3.21 7.97
C TRP A 119 12.50 -2.12 8.56
N ARG A 120 13.39 -2.49 9.47
CA ARG A 120 14.43 -1.58 10.00
C ARG A 120 15.49 -1.19 8.98
N ILE A 121 15.65 -1.97 7.93
CA ILE A 121 16.50 -1.63 6.79
C ILE A 121 15.73 -0.82 5.76
N GLN A 122 14.52 -1.24 5.44
CA GLN A 122 13.70 -0.65 4.38
C GLN A 122 13.24 0.78 4.73
N MET A 123 12.79 1.01 5.95
CA MET A 123 12.25 2.31 6.32
C MET A 123 13.30 3.43 6.21
N PRO A 124 14.49 3.32 6.79
CA PRO A 124 15.54 4.34 6.58
C PRO A 124 15.94 4.50 5.13
N TYR A 125 16.00 3.41 4.37
CA TYR A 125 16.31 3.43 2.94
C TYR A 125 15.31 4.31 2.17
N PHE A 126 14.00 4.10 2.38
CA PHE A 126 12.97 4.90 1.70
C PHE A 126 12.89 6.34 2.20
N LEU A 127 13.08 6.57 3.49
CA LEU A 127 13.14 7.93 4.04
C LEU A 127 14.26 8.74 3.41
N GLU A 128 15.44 8.14 3.26
CA GLU A 128 16.57 8.78 2.59
C GLU A 128 16.24 9.12 1.13
N LYS A 129 15.59 8.22 0.42
CA LYS A 129 15.19 8.43 -0.98
C LYS A 129 14.17 9.57 -1.13
N LEU A 130 13.37 9.83 -0.12
CA LEU A 130 12.42 10.95 -0.09
C LEU A 130 13.02 12.24 0.50
N ASN A 131 14.32 12.25 0.84
CA ASN A 131 15.00 13.36 1.51
C ASN A 131 14.38 13.72 2.86
N LEU A 132 14.03 12.69 3.61
CA LEU A 132 13.44 12.84 4.95
C LEU A 132 14.39 12.41 6.07
#